data_9d84f32635dc77de9d712c787d66e5f0
#
_entry.id   9d84f32635dc77de9d712c787d66e5f0
#
_cell.length_a   1.000
_cell.length_b   1.000
_cell.length_c   1.000
_cell.angle_alpha   90.00
_cell.angle_beta   90.00
_cell.angle_gamma   90.00
#
_symmetry.space_group_name_H-M   'P 1'
#
loop_
_entity.id
_entity.type
_entity.pdbx_description
1 polymer ?
#
loop_
_entity_poly.entity_id
_entity_poly.type
_entity_poly.pdbx_seq_one_letter_code
_entity_poly.pdbx_strand_id
1 'polypeptide(L)'
;MSGPQACDRNRRVTGLQGIRRGLCVLLMLATPLWTAGPAVAGPDILAQPLPEVGDFPNQPIRLIVYTSPGGLIDLTARRFAEIARRHAPQQPIVVINRPGGGGIVAFEEALQQPADGYTMLAVTRSNISKMIATGRDDLIDRIDWHSYIMDNPHVVITNAARGAADWQQVYREALAAGDRQLWLGADIGGVKHVSGVKMARQAGIDMRWIPYSSGGQAIAALMGNLGTVYLGNPRDALLSDDLRVVAVAADRRLEAFPDAPTFTELGVPGLENEHIWRGFAFRKGVPEDRRAWFEALIRKVSADPAWIAAWANEGVELEYRDTSTFTRMVQADAEEFSFYLREIGLLREPGSRDSLLAGLGERPALQYLKTILILVNIVLAVVLLRTSFRERWGELMVMSVVLSLAILFFVMSATLPPPSPVDTVGAWGVPRLWITLLLPLALYQVFLLLREKPRGKKGKGKKKKPLLLFVFLGFMTSYILLIPVLGYMLASLLYMPAAMWLLKYRRPVVIAALTVGWLAFSEFVFRQMLYVDLPTGALWRNLAFL
;
A
#
# COMPACT_ATOMS: atom_id res chain seq x y z
N MET A 1 32.06 30.95 -62.12
CA MET A 1 33.13 30.10 -62.66
C MET A 1 32.84 28.66 -62.30
N SER A 2 32.59 27.92 -63.36
CA SER A 2 32.74 26.49 -63.64
C SER A 2 32.01 25.46 -62.71
N GLY A 3 30.86 25.03 -63.22
CA GLY A 3 30.51 23.63 -63.23
C GLY A 3 31.26 22.89 -64.37
N PRO A 4 30.85 21.70 -64.85
CA PRO A 4 30.11 20.55 -64.43
C PRO A 4 30.87 19.23 -64.74
N GLN A 5 30.35 18.05 -64.53
CA GLN A 5 30.30 17.01 -65.55
C GLN A 5 29.58 15.71 -65.07
N ALA A 6 28.54 15.37 -65.81
CA ALA A 6 27.88 14.10 -65.93
C ALA A 6 28.79 13.06 -66.56
N CYS A 7 28.63 11.78 -66.21
CA CYS A 7 28.99 10.66 -67.07
C CYS A 7 27.94 9.55 -66.97
N ASP A 8 27.22 9.48 -68.09
CA ASP A 8 26.30 8.45 -68.54
C ASP A 8 27.10 7.18 -68.97
N ARG A 9 26.62 5.97 -68.69
CA ARG A 9 26.87 4.77 -69.52
C ARG A 9 25.80 3.72 -69.34
N ASN A 10 24.87 3.80 -70.26
CA ASN A 10 24.05 2.71 -70.77
C ASN A 10 24.92 1.51 -71.18
N ARG A 11 24.57 0.27 -70.75
CA ARG A 11 24.79 -0.95 -71.55
C ARG A 11 23.60 -1.90 -71.39
N ARG A 12 22.86 -2.03 -72.48
CA ARG A 12 21.91 -3.10 -72.78
C ARG A 12 22.64 -4.44 -72.79
N VAL A 13 22.02 -5.47 -72.20
CA VAL A 13 22.14 -6.86 -72.72
C VAL A 13 20.74 -7.45 -72.76
N THR A 14 20.32 -7.68 -73.99
CA THR A 14 19.12 -8.39 -74.41
C THR A 14 19.32 -9.91 -74.25
N GLY A 15 18.22 -10.62 -73.89
CA GLY A 15 18.07 -12.03 -74.27
C GLY A 15 17.87 -12.97 -73.08
N LEU A 16 16.61 -13.29 -72.85
CA LEU A 16 16.08 -14.64 -72.57
C LEU A 16 14.65 -14.51 -72.00
N GLN A 17 13.76 -14.08 -72.89
CA GLN A 17 12.32 -14.33 -72.72
C GLN A 17 12.03 -15.65 -73.45
N GLY A 18 11.49 -16.56 -72.72
CA GLY A 18 10.95 -17.79 -73.30
C GLY A 18 11.37 -19.05 -72.51
N ILE A 19 10.61 -19.46 -71.61
CA ILE A 19 10.36 -20.78 -70.99
C ILE A 19 10.05 -20.60 -69.48
N ARG A 20 8.89 -20.08 -69.17
CA ARG A 20 8.25 -20.21 -67.87
C ARG A 20 6.75 -19.83 -67.90
N ARG A 21 6.05 -20.35 -68.92
CA ARG A 21 4.59 -20.35 -68.97
C ARG A 21 4.10 -21.79 -69.13
N GLY A 22 4.20 -22.58 -68.06
CA GLY A 22 3.79 -23.98 -68.16
C GLY A 22 3.76 -24.78 -66.87
N LEU A 23 3.97 -24.14 -65.72
CA LEU A 23 4.00 -24.89 -64.43
C LEU A 23 3.29 -24.20 -63.28
N CYS A 24 2.32 -23.33 -63.53
CA CYS A 24 1.53 -22.64 -62.48
C CYS A 24 0.04 -23.01 -62.48
N VAL A 25 -0.40 -24.06 -63.11
CA VAL A 25 -1.81 -24.44 -63.19
C VAL A 25 -2.13 -25.80 -62.53
N LEU A 26 -1.17 -26.48 -61.90
CA LEU A 26 -1.44 -27.77 -61.26
C LEU A 26 -1.05 -27.88 -59.78
N LEU A 27 -1.03 -26.74 -59.04
CA LEU A 27 -0.77 -26.73 -57.59
C LEU A 27 -1.83 -25.96 -56.79
N MET A 28 -3.03 -25.82 -57.35
CA MET A 28 -4.18 -25.18 -56.66
C MET A 28 -5.34 -26.13 -56.34
N LEU A 29 -5.07 -27.40 -56.07
CA LEU A 29 -6.12 -28.34 -55.63
C LEU A 29 -5.60 -29.33 -54.55
N ALA A 30 -4.74 -28.86 -53.64
CA ALA A 30 -4.47 -29.59 -52.42
C ALA A 30 -4.46 -28.58 -51.24
N THR A 31 -5.60 -27.93 -51.01
CA THR A 31 -5.90 -27.47 -49.66
C THR A 31 -6.12 -28.72 -48.82
N PRO A 32 -5.28 -28.99 -47.79
CA PRO A 32 -5.69 -29.94 -46.79
C PRO A 32 -6.97 -29.36 -46.17
N LEU A 33 -8.11 -30.06 -46.35
CA LEU A 33 -9.22 -29.96 -45.43
C LEU A 33 -8.65 -30.32 -44.05
N TRP A 34 -8.20 -29.32 -43.33
CA TRP A 34 -8.07 -29.43 -41.91
C TRP A 34 -9.52 -29.56 -41.39
N THR A 35 -10.00 -30.79 -41.37
CA THR A 35 -11.13 -31.15 -40.51
C THR A 35 -10.65 -30.76 -39.10
N ALA A 36 -11.19 -29.67 -38.58
CA ALA A 36 -11.16 -29.43 -37.15
C ALA A 36 -11.69 -30.73 -36.51
N GLY A 37 -10.74 -31.56 -36.04
CA GLY A 37 -11.12 -32.67 -35.20
C GLY A 37 -12.03 -32.14 -34.11
N PRO A 38 -13.01 -32.91 -33.64
CA PRO A 38 -13.85 -32.47 -32.54
C PRO A 38 -12.89 -32.00 -31.45
N ALA A 39 -13.02 -30.75 -31.04
CA ALA A 39 -12.36 -30.26 -29.84
C ALA A 39 -12.68 -31.32 -28.78
N VAL A 40 -11.69 -32.06 -28.34
CA VAL A 40 -11.85 -32.97 -27.21
C VAL A 40 -12.22 -32.05 -26.09
N ALA A 41 -13.53 -31.94 -25.82
CA ALA A 41 -14.03 -31.23 -24.67
C ALA A 41 -13.32 -31.86 -23.48
N GLY A 42 -12.41 -31.12 -22.88
CA GLY A 42 -11.75 -31.54 -21.64
C GLY A 42 -12.86 -31.94 -20.65
N PRO A 43 -12.60 -32.87 -19.74
CA PRO A 43 -13.62 -33.35 -18.81
C PRO A 43 -14.29 -32.15 -18.15
N ASP A 44 -15.63 -32.12 -18.16
CA ASP A 44 -16.42 -31.01 -17.58
C ASP A 44 -15.99 -30.80 -16.13
N ILE A 45 -15.23 -29.75 -15.88
CA ILE A 45 -14.62 -29.46 -14.58
C ILE A 45 -15.70 -29.25 -13.49
N LEU A 46 -16.90 -28.84 -13.91
CA LEU A 46 -18.03 -28.65 -12.99
C LEU A 46 -18.61 -29.99 -12.53
N ALA A 47 -18.57 -31.01 -13.36
CA ALA A 47 -19.10 -32.34 -13.05
C ALA A 47 -18.13 -33.19 -12.18
N GLN A 48 -16.83 -32.87 -12.13
CA GLN A 48 -15.87 -33.62 -11.33
C GLN A 48 -16.14 -33.43 -9.83
N PRO A 49 -16.12 -34.49 -9.00
CA PRO A 49 -16.17 -34.32 -7.54
C PRO A 49 -14.91 -33.61 -7.03
N LEU A 50 -15.02 -32.94 -5.89
CA LEU A 50 -13.84 -32.45 -5.18
C LEU A 50 -13.05 -33.65 -4.63
N PRO A 51 -11.71 -33.57 -4.53
CA PRO A 51 -10.89 -34.60 -3.90
C PRO A 51 -11.37 -34.91 -2.47
N GLU A 52 -11.44 -36.17 -2.11
CA GLU A 52 -11.69 -36.57 -0.71
C GLU A 52 -10.43 -36.41 0.13
N VAL A 53 -10.52 -35.69 1.25
CA VAL A 53 -9.39 -35.40 2.14
C VAL A 53 -9.81 -35.68 3.59
N GLY A 54 -9.96 -36.97 3.92
CA GLY A 54 -10.45 -37.37 5.23
C GLY A 54 -11.71 -36.59 5.65
N ASP A 55 -11.68 -36.00 6.85
CA ASP A 55 -12.78 -35.15 7.36
C ASP A 55 -12.69 -33.69 6.93
N PHE A 56 -11.76 -33.33 6.05
CA PHE A 56 -11.58 -31.93 5.60
C PHE A 56 -12.58 -31.57 4.48
N PRO A 57 -13.23 -30.37 4.54
CA PRO A 57 -13.27 -29.45 5.66
C PRO A 57 -14.36 -29.83 6.69
N ASN A 58 -13.99 -29.90 7.98
CA ASN A 58 -14.94 -30.19 9.08
C ASN A 58 -15.28 -28.95 9.93
N GLN A 59 -14.71 -27.78 9.57
CA GLN A 59 -14.99 -26.49 10.20
C GLN A 59 -14.95 -25.36 9.14
N PRO A 60 -15.50 -24.16 9.45
CA PRO A 60 -15.48 -23.04 8.52
C PRO A 60 -14.06 -22.63 8.09
N ILE A 61 -13.88 -22.34 6.80
CA ILE A 61 -12.62 -21.85 6.23
C ILE A 61 -12.60 -20.33 6.33
N ARG A 62 -11.54 -19.77 6.91
CA ARG A 62 -11.34 -18.32 7.03
C ARG A 62 -10.66 -17.79 5.77
N LEU A 63 -11.28 -16.84 5.08
CA LEU A 63 -10.69 -16.10 3.97
C LEU A 63 -10.35 -14.69 4.43
N ILE A 64 -9.08 -14.44 4.70
CA ILE A 64 -8.59 -13.14 5.16
C ILE A 64 -8.42 -12.20 3.97
N VAL A 65 -9.06 -11.02 4.05
CA VAL A 65 -8.95 -9.92 3.09
C VAL A 65 -8.21 -8.76 3.73
N TYR A 66 -7.16 -8.28 3.09
CA TYR A 66 -6.26 -7.27 3.64
C TYR A 66 -6.78 -5.82 3.57
N THR A 67 -7.96 -5.59 3.00
CA THR A 67 -8.59 -4.26 2.90
C THR A 67 -9.82 -4.15 3.79
N SER A 68 -10.29 -2.91 3.97
CA SER A 68 -11.61 -2.66 4.53
C SER A 68 -12.71 -3.23 3.62
N PRO A 69 -13.91 -3.53 4.17
CA PRO A 69 -15.05 -3.98 3.38
C PRO A 69 -15.41 -3.01 2.24
N GLY A 70 -15.88 -3.55 1.12
CA GLY A 70 -16.36 -2.80 -0.04
C GLY A 70 -15.31 -2.53 -1.12
N GLY A 71 -14.03 -2.84 -0.88
CA GLY A 71 -12.99 -2.82 -1.91
C GLY A 71 -13.15 -3.96 -2.91
N LEU A 72 -12.52 -3.83 -4.11
CA LEU A 72 -12.67 -4.83 -5.17
C LEU A 72 -12.18 -6.22 -4.76
N ILE A 73 -11.13 -6.32 -3.95
CA ILE A 73 -10.65 -7.61 -3.43
C ILE A 73 -11.63 -8.20 -2.39
N ASP A 74 -12.28 -7.38 -1.57
CA ASP A 74 -13.32 -7.83 -0.66
C ASP A 74 -14.55 -8.35 -1.41
N LEU A 75 -14.96 -7.64 -2.46
CA LEU A 75 -16.03 -8.09 -3.35
C LEU A 75 -15.67 -9.41 -4.04
N THR A 76 -14.43 -9.55 -4.51
CA THR A 76 -13.92 -10.80 -5.11
C THR A 76 -14.02 -11.97 -4.12
N ALA A 77 -13.56 -11.76 -2.89
CA ALA A 77 -13.59 -12.77 -1.84
C ALA A 77 -15.03 -13.19 -1.47
N ARG A 78 -15.95 -12.23 -1.38
CA ARG A 78 -17.38 -12.53 -1.06
C ARG A 78 -18.08 -13.25 -2.18
N ARG A 79 -17.92 -12.83 -3.43
CA ARG A 79 -18.47 -13.52 -4.61
C ARG A 79 -17.91 -14.94 -4.72
N PHE A 80 -16.59 -15.08 -4.49
CA PHE A 80 -15.96 -16.40 -4.46
C PHE A 80 -16.58 -17.29 -3.36
N ALA A 81 -16.68 -16.81 -2.12
CA ALA A 81 -17.23 -17.57 -1.02
C ALA A 81 -18.73 -17.98 -1.25
N GLU A 82 -19.51 -17.10 -1.87
CA GLU A 82 -20.91 -17.37 -2.22
C GLU A 82 -21.02 -18.49 -3.25
N ILE A 83 -20.23 -18.42 -4.33
CA ILE A 83 -20.28 -19.41 -5.42
C ILE A 83 -19.64 -20.74 -4.96
N ALA A 84 -18.53 -20.69 -4.22
CA ALA A 84 -17.89 -21.86 -3.66
C ALA A 84 -18.82 -22.72 -2.80
N ARG A 85 -19.78 -22.11 -2.10
CA ARG A 85 -20.80 -22.83 -1.31
C ARG A 85 -21.67 -23.77 -2.15
N ARG A 86 -21.81 -23.53 -3.45
CA ARG A 86 -22.54 -24.45 -4.35
C ARG A 86 -21.77 -25.73 -4.63
N HIS A 87 -20.44 -25.63 -4.65
CA HIS A 87 -19.53 -26.73 -4.95
C HIS A 87 -19.01 -27.44 -3.69
N ALA A 88 -18.99 -26.75 -2.55
CA ALA A 88 -18.56 -27.26 -1.25
C ALA A 88 -19.53 -26.81 -0.13
N PRO A 89 -20.75 -27.39 -0.06
CA PRO A 89 -21.78 -26.94 0.88
C PRO A 89 -21.52 -27.34 2.33
N GLN A 90 -20.56 -28.24 2.60
CA GLN A 90 -20.31 -28.82 3.92
C GLN A 90 -19.88 -27.78 4.94
N GLN A 91 -18.99 -26.86 4.51
CA GLN A 91 -18.47 -25.81 5.38
C GLN A 91 -18.41 -24.47 4.65
N PRO A 92 -18.81 -23.37 5.30
CA PRO A 92 -18.75 -22.05 4.69
C PRO A 92 -17.34 -21.51 4.63
N ILE A 93 -17.05 -20.71 3.59
CA ILE A 93 -15.90 -19.83 3.54
C ILE A 93 -16.31 -18.48 4.13
N VAL A 94 -15.68 -18.09 5.25
CA VAL A 94 -16.01 -16.88 6.01
C VAL A 94 -15.00 -15.79 5.68
N VAL A 95 -15.45 -14.70 5.07
CA VAL A 95 -14.61 -13.55 4.72
C VAL A 95 -14.35 -12.68 5.94
N ILE A 96 -13.07 -12.41 6.24
CA ILE A 96 -12.62 -11.64 7.39
C ILE A 96 -11.70 -10.52 6.94
N ASN A 97 -12.11 -9.27 7.14
CA ASN A 97 -11.29 -8.12 6.78
C ASN A 97 -10.24 -7.81 7.86
N ARG A 98 -8.99 -7.65 7.44
CA ARG A 98 -7.84 -7.29 8.29
C ARG A 98 -7.01 -6.19 7.62
N PRO A 99 -7.51 -4.95 7.60
CA PRO A 99 -6.78 -3.84 7.01
C PRO A 99 -5.57 -3.45 7.88
N GLY A 100 -4.53 -2.92 7.22
CA GLY A 100 -3.36 -2.36 7.88
C GLY A 100 -2.06 -2.65 7.15
N GLY A 101 -1.16 -1.65 7.11
CA GLY A 101 0.19 -1.76 6.54
C GLY A 101 0.23 -2.20 5.07
N GLY A 102 -0.79 -1.87 4.26
CA GLY A 102 -0.85 -2.34 2.87
C GLY A 102 -1.01 -3.85 2.73
N GLY A 103 -1.51 -4.52 3.77
CA GLY A 103 -1.72 -5.97 3.82
C GLY A 103 -0.82 -6.70 4.82
N ILE A 104 0.25 -6.09 5.30
CA ILE A 104 1.22 -6.74 6.21
C ILE A 104 0.51 -7.36 7.43
N VAL A 105 -0.46 -6.65 8.04
CA VAL A 105 -1.23 -7.15 9.19
C VAL A 105 -1.96 -8.45 8.84
N ALA A 106 -2.60 -8.53 7.67
CA ALA A 106 -3.32 -9.72 7.23
C ALA A 106 -2.37 -10.92 7.02
N PHE A 107 -1.22 -10.68 6.41
CA PHE A 107 -0.21 -11.72 6.18
C PHE A 107 0.40 -12.21 7.50
N GLU A 108 0.72 -11.31 8.42
CA GLU A 108 1.23 -11.68 9.75
C GLU A 108 0.20 -12.49 10.55
N GLU A 109 -1.08 -12.11 10.50
CA GLU A 109 -2.15 -12.90 11.14
C GLU A 109 -2.25 -14.30 10.52
N ALA A 110 -2.23 -14.43 9.21
CA ALA A 110 -2.29 -15.72 8.53
C ALA A 110 -1.09 -16.61 8.86
N LEU A 111 0.11 -16.02 8.96
CA LEU A 111 1.33 -16.75 9.32
C LEU A 111 1.36 -17.22 10.79
N GLN A 112 0.54 -16.64 11.66
CA GLN A 112 0.39 -17.10 13.05
C GLN A 112 -0.60 -18.26 13.18
N GLN A 113 -1.45 -18.51 12.16
CA GLN A 113 -2.39 -19.63 12.17
C GLN A 113 -1.68 -20.96 11.84
N PRO A 114 -2.24 -22.10 12.22
CA PRO A 114 -1.73 -23.40 11.77
C PRO A 114 -1.69 -23.52 10.25
N ALA A 115 -0.74 -24.30 9.73
CA ALA A 115 -0.68 -24.61 8.29
C ALA A 115 -1.58 -25.81 7.96
N ASP A 116 -2.86 -25.70 8.29
CA ASP A 116 -3.85 -26.77 8.18
C ASP A 116 -4.89 -26.56 7.07
N GLY A 117 -4.75 -25.48 6.29
CA GLY A 117 -5.67 -25.15 5.21
C GLY A 117 -6.94 -24.39 5.63
N TYR A 118 -7.20 -24.20 6.93
CA TYR A 118 -8.40 -23.45 7.37
C TYR A 118 -8.24 -21.93 7.35
N THR A 119 -7.07 -21.42 6.95
CA THR A 119 -6.84 -19.99 6.74
C THR A 119 -6.26 -19.74 5.37
N MET A 120 -7.02 -19.04 4.54
CA MET A 120 -6.69 -18.62 3.19
C MET A 120 -6.58 -17.10 3.13
N LEU A 121 -5.72 -16.57 2.27
CA LEU A 121 -5.54 -15.15 1.99
C LEU A 121 -6.09 -14.80 0.61
N ALA A 122 -6.84 -13.72 0.51
CA ALA A 122 -7.11 -13.07 -0.75
C ALA A 122 -6.00 -12.05 -1.03
N VAL A 123 -5.28 -12.23 -2.13
CA VAL A 123 -4.04 -11.53 -2.46
C VAL A 123 -4.10 -10.78 -3.78
N THR A 124 -3.29 -9.74 -3.89
CA THR A 124 -3.15 -8.95 -5.13
C THR A 124 -1.68 -8.58 -5.38
N ARG A 125 -1.35 -8.16 -6.60
CA ARG A 125 -0.05 -7.61 -6.99
C ARG A 125 0.41 -6.48 -6.05
N SER A 126 -0.54 -5.69 -5.50
CA SER A 126 -0.24 -4.61 -4.56
C SER A 126 0.42 -5.08 -3.27
N ASN A 127 0.19 -6.32 -2.84
CA ASN A 127 0.82 -6.86 -1.65
C ASN A 127 2.33 -7.01 -1.83
N ILE A 128 2.78 -7.44 -3.02
CA ILE A 128 4.20 -7.61 -3.33
C ILE A 128 4.92 -6.26 -3.27
N SER A 129 4.38 -5.25 -3.98
CA SER A 129 4.92 -3.91 -3.95
C SER A 129 5.03 -3.35 -2.53
N LYS A 130 4.00 -3.54 -1.68
CA LYS A 130 4.00 -3.05 -0.29
C LYS A 130 4.97 -3.83 0.61
N MET A 131 5.08 -5.15 0.46
CA MET A 131 6.07 -5.95 1.19
C MET A 131 7.49 -5.42 0.93
N ILE A 132 7.85 -5.19 -0.34
CA ILE A 132 9.16 -4.68 -0.72
C ILE A 132 9.35 -3.24 -0.23
N ALA A 133 8.40 -2.35 -0.48
CA ALA A 133 8.49 -0.94 -0.09
C ALA A 133 8.60 -0.73 1.43
N THR A 134 8.13 -1.70 2.23
CA THR A 134 8.19 -1.64 3.71
C THR A 134 9.32 -2.48 4.31
N GLY A 135 10.18 -3.13 3.47
CA GLY A 135 11.25 -4.00 3.94
C GLY A 135 10.74 -5.30 4.57
N ARG A 136 9.58 -5.79 4.10
CA ARG A 136 8.96 -7.04 4.54
C ARG A 136 8.88 -8.06 3.39
N ASP A 137 9.82 -8.01 2.49
CA ASP A 137 10.03 -8.96 1.41
C ASP A 137 10.22 -10.41 1.92
N ASP A 138 10.66 -10.58 3.19
CA ASP A 138 10.68 -11.87 3.89
C ASP A 138 9.34 -12.60 3.86
N LEU A 139 8.23 -11.89 3.76
CA LEU A 139 6.90 -12.48 3.73
C LEU A 139 6.62 -13.20 2.40
N ILE A 140 7.21 -12.75 1.29
CA ILE A 140 6.97 -13.33 -0.05
C ILE A 140 7.34 -14.82 -0.05
N ASP A 141 8.48 -15.16 0.55
CA ASP A 141 8.99 -16.54 0.62
C ASP A 141 8.27 -17.42 1.64
N ARG A 142 7.48 -16.85 2.55
CA ARG A 142 6.74 -17.58 3.59
C ARG A 142 5.32 -17.94 3.17
N ILE A 143 4.89 -17.44 2.01
CA ILE A 143 3.55 -17.62 1.45
C ILE A 143 3.61 -18.63 0.30
N ASP A 144 2.60 -19.47 0.24
CA ASP A 144 2.27 -20.32 -0.89
C ASP A 144 1.27 -19.57 -1.77
N TRP A 145 1.74 -19.02 -2.89
CA TRP A 145 0.95 -18.30 -3.89
C TRP A 145 0.18 -19.31 -4.74
N HIS A 146 -1.01 -19.67 -4.27
CA HIS A 146 -1.69 -20.90 -4.68
C HIS A 146 -2.39 -20.79 -6.01
N SER A 147 -3.26 -19.81 -6.22
CA SER A 147 -4.06 -19.67 -7.45
C SER A 147 -4.25 -18.23 -7.85
N TYR A 148 -3.93 -17.91 -9.08
CA TYR A 148 -4.35 -16.69 -9.76
C TYR A 148 -5.73 -16.92 -10.35
N ILE A 149 -6.62 -15.92 -10.28
CA ILE A 149 -8.03 -16.08 -10.70
C ILE A 149 -8.53 -14.99 -11.63
N MET A 150 -7.94 -13.82 -11.63
CA MET A 150 -8.34 -12.69 -12.49
C MET A 150 -7.34 -11.55 -12.42
N ASP A 151 -7.45 -10.63 -13.37
CA ASP A 151 -6.77 -9.35 -13.33
C ASP A 151 -7.60 -8.18 -13.87
N ASN A 152 -7.06 -6.97 -13.70
CA ASN A 152 -7.50 -5.75 -14.34
C ASN A 152 -6.29 -5.06 -14.95
N PRO A 153 -6.25 -4.85 -16.25
CA PRO A 153 -5.21 -4.03 -16.86
C PRO A 153 -5.29 -2.58 -16.35
N HIS A 154 -4.16 -1.90 -16.34
CA HIS A 154 -4.15 -0.47 -16.08
C HIS A 154 -4.61 0.29 -17.31
N VAL A 155 -5.36 1.37 -17.09
CA VAL A 155 -5.81 2.27 -18.15
C VAL A 155 -5.41 3.70 -17.82
N VAL A 156 -4.99 4.42 -18.85
CA VAL A 156 -4.72 5.85 -18.76
C VAL A 156 -6.01 6.60 -19.01
N ILE A 157 -6.44 7.36 -18.02
CA ILE A 157 -7.74 8.05 -18.01
C ILE A 157 -7.49 9.56 -18.00
N THR A 158 -8.24 10.28 -18.81
CA THR A 158 -8.27 11.75 -18.86
C THR A 158 -9.69 12.26 -18.61
N ASN A 159 -9.82 13.56 -18.31
CA ASN A 159 -11.11 14.22 -18.25
C ASN A 159 -11.69 14.35 -19.67
N ALA A 160 -12.88 13.81 -19.92
CA ALA A 160 -13.48 13.75 -21.25
C ALA A 160 -13.79 15.12 -21.86
N ALA A 161 -14.09 16.12 -21.02
CA ALA A 161 -14.46 17.46 -21.46
C ALA A 161 -13.28 18.41 -21.62
N ARG A 162 -12.22 18.27 -20.81
CA ARG A 162 -11.14 19.25 -20.70
C ARG A 162 -9.74 18.66 -20.84
N GLY A 163 -9.60 17.34 -20.71
CA GLY A 163 -8.33 16.63 -20.80
C GLY A 163 -7.97 16.27 -22.24
N ALA A 164 -6.83 15.61 -22.39
CA ALA A 164 -6.36 15.09 -23.67
C ALA A 164 -7.39 14.13 -24.28
N ALA A 165 -7.62 14.27 -25.58
CA ALA A 165 -8.59 13.45 -26.30
C ALA A 165 -8.07 12.04 -26.63
N ASP A 166 -6.75 11.88 -26.72
CA ASP A 166 -6.07 10.66 -27.07
C ASP A 166 -4.66 10.60 -26.43
N TRP A 167 -4.01 9.46 -26.54
CA TRP A 167 -2.65 9.28 -26.03
C TRP A 167 -1.63 10.20 -26.72
N GLN A 168 -1.79 10.49 -28.00
CA GLN A 168 -0.85 11.34 -28.72
C GLN A 168 -0.86 12.77 -28.16
N GLN A 169 -2.03 13.23 -27.70
CA GLN A 169 -2.12 14.52 -27.03
C GLN A 169 -1.48 14.46 -25.64
N VAL A 170 -1.75 13.41 -24.83
CA VAL A 170 -1.05 13.19 -23.54
C VAL A 170 0.47 13.22 -23.73
N TYR A 171 0.96 12.53 -24.76
CA TYR A 171 2.38 12.44 -25.08
C TYR A 171 2.98 13.81 -25.43
N ARG A 172 2.32 14.58 -26.32
CA ARG A 172 2.78 15.94 -26.70
C ARG A 172 2.77 16.89 -25.50
N GLU A 173 1.73 16.84 -24.68
CA GLU A 173 1.62 17.65 -23.46
C GLU A 173 2.73 17.29 -22.46
N ALA A 174 3.05 15.99 -22.32
CA ALA A 174 4.14 15.53 -21.46
C ALA A 174 5.50 16.06 -21.93
N LEU A 175 5.80 15.95 -23.22
CA LEU A 175 7.04 16.50 -23.79
C LEU A 175 7.17 18.01 -23.58
N ALA A 176 6.06 18.75 -23.68
CA ALA A 176 6.05 20.21 -23.48
C ALA A 176 6.14 20.61 -21.99
N ALA A 177 5.57 19.82 -21.10
CA ALA A 177 5.52 20.11 -19.68
C ALA A 177 6.75 19.60 -18.91
N GLY A 178 7.40 18.52 -19.39
CA GLY A 178 8.46 17.81 -18.67
C GLY A 178 7.96 17.28 -17.32
N ASP A 179 8.73 17.48 -16.26
CA ASP A 179 8.41 17.06 -14.88
C ASP A 179 7.17 17.75 -14.26
N ARG A 180 6.58 18.72 -14.96
CA ARG A 180 5.34 19.40 -14.52
C ARG A 180 4.07 18.67 -14.94
N GLN A 181 4.15 17.63 -15.77
CA GLN A 181 2.97 16.82 -16.08
C GLN A 181 2.59 15.97 -14.86
N LEU A 182 1.36 16.17 -14.36
CA LEU A 182 0.89 15.56 -13.13
C LEU A 182 0.03 14.32 -13.44
N TRP A 183 0.54 13.16 -13.04
CA TRP A 183 -0.18 11.90 -13.11
C TRP A 183 -0.74 11.55 -11.73
N LEU A 184 -2.03 11.29 -11.68
CA LEU A 184 -2.78 11.02 -10.47
C LEU A 184 -2.96 9.51 -10.28
N GLY A 185 -2.91 9.05 -9.05
CA GLY A 185 -3.21 7.65 -8.73
C GLY A 185 -3.21 7.38 -7.24
N ALA A 186 -3.38 6.11 -6.88
CA ALA A 186 -3.34 5.71 -5.49
C ALA A 186 -1.89 5.50 -5.04
N ASP A 187 -1.63 5.71 -3.76
CA ASP A 187 -0.40 5.34 -3.03
C ASP A 187 0.94 5.71 -3.68
N ILE A 188 1.92 6.00 -2.85
CA ILE A 188 3.32 6.04 -3.26
C ILE A 188 3.93 4.65 -3.11
N GLY A 189 4.75 4.24 -4.10
CA GLY A 189 5.37 2.91 -4.12
C GLY A 189 4.38 1.77 -4.33
N GLY A 190 3.11 2.05 -4.57
CA GLY A 190 2.12 1.06 -4.95
C GLY A 190 2.22 0.67 -6.43
N VAL A 191 1.50 -0.38 -6.83
CA VAL A 191 1.51 -0.92 -8.19
C VAL A 191 1.28 0.16 -9.24
N LYS A 192 0.25 1.01 -9.07
CA LYS A 192 -0.06 2.06 -10.04
C LYS A 192 1.06 3.12 -10.16
N HIS A 193 1.74 3.46 -9.06
CA HIS A 193 2.88 4.36 -9.12
C HIS A 193 4.02 3.75 -9.92
N VAL A 194 4.39 2.51 -9.64
CA VAL A 194 5.45 1.80 -10.36
C VAL A 194 5.08 1.64 -11.83
N SER A 195 3.85 1.22 -12.14
CA SER A 195 3.36 1.12 -13.52
C SER A 195 3.38 2.47 -14.24
N GLY A 196 3.00 3.57 -13.57
CA GLY A 196 3.08 4.93 -14.13
C GLY A 196 4.51 5.33 -14.48
N VAL A 197 5.46 5.07 -13.58
CA VAL A 197 6.89 5.29 -13.82
C VAL A 197 7.39 4.47 -15.01
N LYS A 198 7.02 3.19 -15.06
CA LYS A 198 7.38 2.30 -16.18
C LYS A 198 6.78 2.79 -17.50
N MET A 199 5.50 3.19 -17.51
CA MET A 199 4.83 3.75 -18.69
C MET A 199 5.52 5.01 -19.19
N ALA A 200 5.81 5.95 -18.30
CA ALA A 200 6.49 7.18 -18.63
C ALA A 200 7.89 6.92 -19.22
N ARG A 201 8.65 6.02 -18.59
CA ARG A 201 9.98 5.62 -19.05
C ARG A 201 9.95 4.96 -20.43
N GLN A 202 9.05 4.00 -20.66
CA GLN A 202 8.91 3.31 -21.94
C GLN A 202 8.46 4.26 -23.06
N ALA A 203 7.61 5.23 -22.72
CA ALA A 203 7.17 6.25 -23.64
C ALA A 203 8.22 7.37 -23.85
N GLY A 204 9.30 7.43 -23.06
CA GLY A 204 10.31 8.49 -23.14
C GLY A 204 9.79 9.86 -22.72
N ILE A 205 8.88 9.93 -21.73
CA ILE A 205 8.31 11.15 -21.16
C ILE A 205 8.61 11.25 -19.68
N ASP A 206 8.61 12.47 -19.17
CA ASP A 206 8.68 12.74 -17.73
C ASP A 206 7.27 12.93 -17.16
N MET A 207 7.08 12.52 -15.92
CA MET A 207 5.84 12.75 -15.18
C MET A 207 6.12 12.92 -13.68
N ARG A 208 5.23 13.63 -13.01
CA ARG A 208 5.22 13.75 -11.57
C ARG A 208 4.01 13.03 -11.00
N TRP A 209 4.25 12.03 -10.16
CA TRP A 209 3.18 11.28 -9.50
C TRP A 209 2.57 12.05 -8.35
N ILE A 210 1.25 12.17 -8.34
CA ILE A 210 0.47 12.76 -7.25
C ILE A 210 -0.40 11.67 -6.63
N PRO A 211 -0.05 11.20 -5.42
CA PRO A 211 -0.79 10.12 -4.76
C PRO A 211 -2.05 10.62 -4.08
N TYR A 212 -3.08 9.80 -4.13
CA TYR A 212 -4.31 9.96 -3.36
C TYR A 212 -4.58 8.70 -2.54
N SER A 213 -5.36 8.83 -1.46
CA SER A 213 -5.67 7.69 -0.59
C SER A 213 -6.67 6.70 -1.20
N SER A 214 -7.36 7.09 -2.29
CA SER A 214 -8.27 6.23 -3.05
C SER A 214 -8.41 6.67 -4.51
N GLY A 215 -8.83 5.74 -5.38
CA GLY A 215 -9.15 6.05 -6.78
C GLY A 215 -10.22 7.12 -6.93
N GLY A 216 -11.26 7.09 -6.09
CA GLY A 216 -12.31 8.12 -6.10
C GLY A 216 -11.80 9.53 -5.82
N GLN A 217 -10.85 9.69 -4.91
CA GLN A 217 -10.21 11.00 -4.67
C GLN A 217 -9.34 11.44 -5.85
N ALA A 218 -8.60 10.52 -6.46
CA ALA A 218 -7.81 10.82 -7.66
C ALA A 218 -8.70 11.23 -8.84
N ILE A 219 -9.84 10.56 -9.03
CA ILE A 219 -10.85 10.93 -10.03
C ILE A 219 -11.42 12.32 -9.74
N ALA A 220 -11.81 12.61 -8.50
CA ALA A 220 -12.29 13.94 -8.12
C ALA A 220 -11.24 15.03 -8.39
N ALA A 221 -9.97 14.75 -8.14
CA ALA A 221 -8.86 15.65 -8.46
C ALA A 221 -8.67 15.85 -9.97
N LEU A 222 -8.80 14.77 -10.77
CA LEU A 222 -8.78 14.85 -12.24
C LEU A 222 -9.92 15.72 -12.75
N MET A 223 -11.13 15.54 -12.22
CA MET A 223 -12.31 16.35 -12.56
C MET A 223 -12.14 17.81 -12.13
N GLY A 224 -11.44 18.04 -11.01
CA GLY A 224 -11.05 19.36 -10.51
C GLY A 224 -9.86 19.99 -11.25
N ASN A 225 -9.32 19.34 -12.28
CA ASN A 225 -8.19 19.80 -13.09
C ASN A 225 -6.87 19.98 -12.27
N LEU A 226 -6.70 19.17 -11.22
CA LEU A 226 -5.51 19.15 -10.39
C LEU A 226 -4.40 18.22 -10.94
N GLY A 227 -4.66 17.59 -12.07
CA GLY A 227 -3.73 16.77 -12.84
C GLY A 227 -4.26 16.48 -14.22
N THR A 228 -3.41 15.93 -15.08
CA THR A 228 -3.72 15.72 -16.51
C THR A 228 -4.15 14.29 -16.81
N VAL A 229 -3.64 13.33 -16.05
CA VAL A 229 -3.84 11.90 -16.24
C VAL A 229 -4.17 11.24 -14.90
N TYR A 230 -5.09 10.30 -14.92
CA TYR A 230 -5.30 9.34 -13.84
C TYR A 230 -4.97 7.94 -14.33
N LEU A 231 -4.05 7.25 -13.64
CA LEU A 231 -3.78 5.84 -13.89
C LEU A 231 -4.77 4.99 -13.07
N GLY A 232 -5.77 4.48 -13.75
CA GLY A 232 -6.94 3.83 -13.16
C GLY A 232 -7.09 2.36 -13.53
N ASN A 233 -8.24 1.81 -13.13
CA ASN A 233 -8.75 0.54 -13.60
C ASN A 233 -9.84 0.80 -14.65
N PRO A 234 -10.16 -0.15 -15.56
CA PRO A 234 -11.25 0.00 -16.51
C PRO A 234 -12.58 0.36 -15.85
N ARG A 235 -12.92 -0.28 -14.73
CA ARG A 235 -14.12 -0.01 -13.95
C ARG A 235 -14.24 1.45 -13.52
N ASP A 236 -13.14 2.11 -13.21
CA ASP A 236 -13.15 3.52 -12.79
C ASP A 236 -13.74 4.42 -13.89
N ALA A 237 -13.43 4.14 -15.15
CA ALA A 237 -13.94 4.87 -16.31
C ALA A 237 -15.37 4.46 -16.68
N LEU A 238 -15.81 3.23 -16.38
CA LEU A 238 -17.18 2.79 -16.62
C LEU A 238 -18.21 3.46 -15.70
N LEU A 239 -17.77 4.11 -14.63
CA LEU A 239 -18.64 4.76 -13.66
C LEU A 239 -19.07 6.18 -14.06
N SER A 240 -18.45 6.79 -15.08
CA SER A 240 -18.75 8.16 -15.48
C SER A 240 -18.36 8.45 -16.92
N ASP A 241 -19.29 8.99 -17.69
CA ASP A 241 -19.06 9.48 -19.06
C ASP A 241 -18.10 10.70 -19.11
N ASP A 242 -17.82 11.32 -17.97
CA ASP A 242 -16.84 12.41 -17.85
C ASP A 242 -15.40 11.94 -17.89
N LEU A 243 -15.17 10.62 -17.92
CA LEU A 243 -13.85 10.00 -17.95
C LEU A 243 -13.62 9.33 -19.32
N ARG A 244 -12.43 9.54 -19.88
CA ARG A 244 -12.03 8.97 -21.17
C ARG A 244 -10.80 8.08 -20.98
N VAL A 245 -10.87 6.84 -21.46
CA VAL A 245 -9.71 5.97 -21.58
C VAL A 245 -8.97 6.31 -22.86
N VAL A 246 -7.69 6.67 -22.76
CA VAL A 246 -6.86 7.08 -23.91
C VAL A 246 -5.76 6.07 -24.25
N ALA A 247 -5.45 5.14 -23.34
CA ALA A 247 -4.56 4.01 -23.59
C ALA A 247 -4.82 2.87 -22.60
N VAL A 248 -4.54 1.65 -23.03
CA VAL A 248 -4.73 0.42 -22.27
C VAL A 248 -3.42 -0.36 -22.18
N ALA A 249 -3.09 -0.86 -20.99
CA ALA A 249 -1.92 -1.69 -20.75
C ALA A 249 -2.29 -3.19 -20.80
N ALA A 250 -2.65 -3.67 -21.97
CA ALA A 250 -3.02 -5.06 -22.23
C ALA A 250 -2.55 -5.49 -23.61
N ASP A 251 -2.57 -6.81 -23.88
CA ASP A 251 -2.21 -7.38 -25.17
C ASP A 251 -3.18 -6.99 -26.30
N ARG A 252 -4.43 -6.70 -25.93
CA ARG A 252 -5.53 -6.38 -26.83
C ARG A 252 -6.37 -5.24 -26.24
N ARG A 253 -7.11 -4.57 -27.09
CA ARG A 253 -8.10 -3.60 -26.66
C ARG A 253 -9.17 -4.27 -25.80
N LEU A 254 -9.62 -3.54 -24.79
CA LEU A 254 -10.71 -4.02 -23.93
C LEU A 254 -12.05 -3.91 -24.66
N GLU A 255 -12.90 -4.92 -24.50
CA GLU A 255 -14.25 -4.91 -25.07
C GLU A 255 -15.08 -3.69 -24.60
N ALA A 256 -14.88 -3.28 -23.35
CA ALA A 256 -15.54 -2.10 -22.79
C ALA A 256 -15.01 -0.77 -23.35
N PHE A 257 -13.85 -0.74 -24.00
CA PHE A 257 -13.20 0.45 -24.55
C PHE A 257 -12.57 0.14 -25.92
N PRO A 258 -13.39 -0.21 -26.94
CA PRO A 258 -12.85 -0.66 -28.24
C PRO A 258 -12.09 0.44 -28.99
N ASP A 259 -12.35 1.70 -28.69
CA ASP A 259 -11.66 2.84 -29.30
C ASP A 259 -10.33 3.19 -28.62
N ALA A 260 -10.10 2.71 -27.39
CA ALA A 260 -8.85 2.95 -26.66
C ALA A 260 -7.75 2.00 -27.15
N PRO A 261 -6.66 2.50 -27.73
CA PRO A 261 -5.57 1.66 -28.24
C PRO A 261 -4.75 1.06 -27.09
N THR A 262 -4.10 -0.08 -27.35
CA THR A 262 -3.08 -0.62 -26.44
C THR A 262 -1.78 0.18 -26.56
N PHE A 263 -0.92 0.10 -25.55
CA PHE A 263 0.41 0.73 -25.61
C PHE A 263 1.27 0.16 -26.74
N THR A 264 1.12 -1.14 -27.05
CA THR A 264 1.82 -1.79 -28.19
C THR A 264 1.35 -1.18 -29.53
N GLU A 265 0.05 -0.96 -29.73
CA GLU A 265 -0.48 -0.26 -30.91
C GLU A 265 0.01 1.20 -31.01
N LEU A 266 0.32 1.81 -29.87
CA LEU A 266 0.88 3.17 -29.80
C LEU A 266 2.40 3.24 -29.98
N GLY A 267 3.06 2.10 -30.22
CA GLY A 267 4.51 2.01 -30.37
C GLY A 267 5.30 2.03 -29.06
N VAL A 268 4.66 1.74 -27.94
CA VAL A 268 5.24 1.67 -26.59
C VAL A 268 5.10 0.24 -26.06
N PRO A 269 5.91 -0.73 -26.53
CA PRO A 269 5.83 -2.12 -26.11
C PRO A 269 6.36 -2.35 -24.68
N GLY A 270 6.07 -3.51 -24.10
CA GLY A 270 6.56 -3.93 -22.79
C GLY A 270 5.68 -3.48 -21.62
N LEU A 271 4.44 -3.04 -21.93
CA LEU A 271 3.44 -2.62 -20.95
C LEU A 271 2.20 -3.54 -20.92
N GLU A 272 2.25 -4.66 -21.65
CA GLU A 272 1.12 -5.57 -21.84
C GLU A 272 0.73 -6.26 -20.52
N ASN A 273 1.67 -6.40 -19.58
CA ASN A 273 1.48 -7.02 -18.28
C ASN A 273 1.29 -6.03 -17.12
N GLU A 274 0.99 -4.75 -17.42
CA GLU A 274 0.72 -3.77 -16.39
C GLU A 274 -0.73 -3.87 -15.92
N HIS A 275 -0.97 -4.83 -15.02
CA HIS A 275 -2.27 -5.15 -14.46
C HIS A 275 -2.22 -5.36 -12.94
N ILE A 276 -3.37 -5.35 -12.29
CA ILE A 276 -3.52 -5.78 -10.90
C ILE A 276 -4.20 -7.15 -10.89
N TRP A 277 -3.41 -8.19 -10.74
CA TRP A 277 -3.92 -9.54 -10.57
C TRP A 277 -4.51 -9.76 -9.17
N ARG A 278 -5.42 -10.74 -9.08
CA ARG A 278 -5.99 -11.26 -7.84
C ARG A 278 -5.86 -12.75 -7.80
N GLY A 279 -5.67 -13.23 -6.59
CA GLY A 279 -5.51 -14.66 -6.35
C GLY A 279 -5.76 -15.03 -4.91
N PHE A 280 -5.50 -16.29 -4.65
CA PHE A 280 -5.54 -16.86 -3.32
C PHE A 280 -4.19 -17.44 -2.93
N ALA A 281 -3.89 -17.35 -1.65
CA ALA A 281 -2.64 -17.83 -1.10
C ALA A 281 -2.85 -18.44 0.29
N PHE A 282 -1.86 -19.22 0.72
CA PHE A 282 -1.83 -19.82 2.04
C PHE A 282 -0.49 -19.55 2.71
N ARG A 283 -0.43 -19.76 4.00
CA ARG A 283 0.84 -19.97 4.68
C ARG A 283 1.53 -21.22 4.09
N LYS A 284 2.85 -21.19 3.87
CA LYS A 284 3.61 -22.39 3.48
C LYS A 284 3.46 -23.50 4.53
N GLY A 285 3.40 -24.75 4.04
CA GLY A 285 3.31 -25.94 4.88
C GLY A 285 1.91 -26.55 4.97
N VAL A 286 0.92 -26.02 4.26
CA VAL A 286 -0.39 -26.68 4.12
C VAL A 286 -0.22 -28.02 3.42
N PRO A 287 -0.83 -29.13 3.93
CA PRO A 287 -0.75 -30.45 3.32
C PRO A 287 -1.20 -30.45 1.85
N GLU A 288 -0.52 -31.26 1.03
CA GLU A 288 -0.73 -31.29 -0.43
C GLU A 288 -2.15 -31.72 -0.83
N ASP A 289 -2.73 -32.65 -0.11
CA ASP A 289 -4.11 -33.11 -0.32
C ASP A 289 -5.13 -31.98 -0.12
N ARG A 290 -4.92 -31.13 0.87
CA ARG A 290 -5.76 -29.94 1.13
C ARG A 290 -5.55 -28.86 0.09
N ARG A 291 -4.31 -28.68 -0.37
CA ARG A 291 -3.99 -27.75 -1.46
C ARG A 291 -4.67 -28.19 -2.76
N ALA A 292 -4.60 -29.48 -3.09
CA ALA A 292 -5.29 -30.05 -4.25
C ALA A 292 -6.82 -29.89 -4.16
N TRP A 293 -7.38 -30.01 -2.96
CA TRP A 293 -8.79 -29.74 -2.72
C TRP A 293 -9.17 -28.28 -3.03
N PHE A 294 -8.36 -27.32 -2.57
CA PHE A 294 -8.57 -25.91 -2.89
C PHE A 294 -8.38 -25.62 -4.37
N GLU A 295 -7.38 -26.20 -5.01
CA GLU A 295 -7.17 -26.04 -6.46
C GLU A 295 -8.41 -26.50 -7.23
N ALA A 296 -8.95 -27.66 -6.91
CA ALA A 296 -10.15 -28.17 -7.54
C ALA A 296 -11.37 -27.26 -7.29
N LEU A 297 -11.55 -26.77 -6.06
CA LEU A 297 -12.64 -25.85 -5.72
C LEU A 297 -12.52 -24.52 -6.48
N ILE A 298 -11.31 -23.91 -6.49
CA ILE A 298 -11.08 -22.64 -7.17
C ILE A 298 -11.29 -22.77 -8.67
N ARG A 299 -10.83 -23.85 -9.30
CA ARG A 299 -11.08 -24.14 -10.72
C ARG A 299 -12.57 -24.27 -11.03
N LYS A 300 -13.34 -24.96 -10.16
CA LYS A 300 -14.80 -25.06 -10.31
C LYS A 300 -15.46 -23.70 -10.23
N VAL A 301 -15.11 -22.89 -9.24
CA VAL A 301 -15.66 -21.52 -9.10
C VAL A 301 -15.30 -20.67 -10.31
N SER A 302 -14.05 -20.73 -10.78
CA SER A 302 -13.60 -19.95 -11.95
C SER A 302 -14.32 -20.33 -13.24
N ALA A 303 -14.78 -21.58 -13.35
CA ALA A 303 -15.56 -22.09 -14.50
C ALA A 303 -17.08 -21.92 -14.31
N ASP A 304 -17.57 -21.54 -13.12
CA ASP A 304 -19.00 -21.41 -12.84
C ASP A 304 -19.60 -20.24 -13.64
N PRO A 305 -20.69 -20.46 -14.41
CA PRO A 305 -21.35 -19.37 -15.14
C PRO A 305 -21.75 -18.17 -14.27
N ALA A 306 -22.06 -18.40 -12.98
CA ALA A 306 -22.37 -17.32 -12.06
C ALA A 306 -21.15 -16.46 -11.72
N TRP A 307 -19.95 -17.07 -11.68
CA TRP A 307 -18.69 -16.33 -11.53
C TRP A 307 -18.43 -15.47 -12.76
N ILE A 308 -18.53 -16.04 -13.94
CA ILE A 308 -18.33 -15.34 -15.21
C ILE A 308 -19.32 -14.17 -15.34
N ALA A 309 -20.61 -14.43 -15.09
CA ALA A 309 -21.66 -13.40 -15.13
C ALA A 309 -21.45 -12.28 -14.10
N ALA A 310 -20.94 -12.61 -12.91
CA ALA A 310 -20.69 -11.63 -11.85
C ALA A 310 -19.60 -10.61 -12.21
N TRP A 311 -18.73 -10.94 -13.15
CA TRP A 311 -17.61 -10.09 -13.59
C TRP A 311 -17.78 -9.58 -15.02
N ALA A 312 -18.83 -9.98 -15.72
CA ALA A 312 -19.15 -9.45 -17.04
C ALA A 312 -19.29 -7.92 -16.96
N ASN A 313 -18.70 -7.21 -17.89
CA ASN A 313 -18.71 -5.73 -18.00
C ASN A 313 -18.07 -4.97 -16.83
N GLU A 314 -17.30 -5.62 -15.97
CA GLU A 314 -16.56 -4.97 -14.86
C GLU A 314 -15.13 -4.56 -15.27
N GLY A 315 -14.74 -4.77 -16.54
CA GLY A 315 -13.37 -4.51 -17.01
C GLY A 315 -12.32 -5.39 -16.34
N VAL A 316 -12.70 -6.64 -16.07
CA VAL A 316 -11.88 -7.67 -15.43
C VAL A 316 -11.65 -8.78 -16.44
N GLU A 317 -10.43 -9.26 -16.55
CA GLU A 317 -10.10 -10.46 -17.31
C GLU A 317 -10.08 -11.67 -16.35
N LEU A 318 -10.90 -12.68 -16.68
CA LEU A 318 -10.98 -13.92 -15.90
C LEU A 318 -10.02 -14.95 -16.49
N GLU A 319 -9.04 -15.34 -15.72
CA GLU A 319 -8.06 -16.35 -16.10
C GLU A 319 -7.67 -17.14 -14.85
N TYR A 320 -7.58 -18.46 -14.98
CA TYR A 320 -7.02 -19.30 -13.92
C TYR A 320 -5.58 -19.67 -14.25
N ARG A 321 -4.66 -19.46 -13.29
CA ARG A 321 -3.28 -19.97 -13.36
C ARG A 321 -2.96 -20.75 -12.09
N ASP A 322 -2.26 -21.87 -12.27
CA ASP A 322 -1.87 -22.77 -11.20
C ASP A 322 -0.79 -22.19 -10.28
N THR A 323 -0.52 -22.88 -9.17
CA THR A 323 0.47 -22.49 -8.16
C THR A 323 1.85 -22.26 -8.77
N SER A 324 2.29 -23.10 -9.70
CA SER A 324 3.64 -23.00 -10.27
C SER A 324 3.81 -21.77 -11.13
N THR A 325 2.83 -21.47 -11.95
CA THR A 325 2.78 -20.30 -12.82
C THR A 325 2.61 -19.03 -11.98
N PHE A 326 1.71 -19.05 -11.02
CA PHE A 326 1.46 -17.89 -10.17
C PHE A 326 2.68 -17.54 -9.30
N THR A 327 3.37 -18.54 -8.72
CA THR A 327 4.60 -18.31 -7.95
C THR A 327 5.69 -17.66 -8.80
N ARG A 328 5.90 -18.12 -10.05
CA ARG A 328 6.87 -17.47 -10.96
C ARG A 328 6.51 -16.03 -11.27
N MET A 329 5.22 -15.73 -11.46
CA MET A 329 4.74 -14.35 -11.68
C MET A 329 5.04 -13.47 -10.47
N VAL A 330 4.76 -13.97 -9.27
CA VAL A 330 5.04 -13.22 -8.02
C VAL A 330 6.54 -12.94 -7.86
N GLN A 331 7.40 -13.90 -8.21
CA GLN A 331 8.86 -13.70 -8.19
C GLN A 331 9.31 -12.63 -9.20
N ALA A 332 8.78 -12.68 -10.42
CA ALA A 332 9.06 -11.67 -11.44
C ALA A 332 8.57 -10.27 -11.01
N ASP A 333 7.37 -10.18 -10.44
CA ASP A 333 6.85 -8.94 -9.86
C ASP A 333 7.74 -8.42 -8.72
N ALA A 334 8.26 -9.30 -7.87
CA ALA A 334 9.14 -8.90 -6.77
C ALA A 334 10.47 -8.30 -7.28
N GLU A 335 11.05 -8.88 -8.31
CA GLU A 335 12.25 -8.35 -8.96
C GLU A 335 11.96 -6.99 -9.62
N GLU A 336 10.86 -6.89 -10.37
CA GLU A 336 10.44 -5.66 -11.03
C GLU A 336 10.18 -4.53 -10.03
N PHE A 337 9.41 -4.79 -8.97
CA PHE A 337 9.15 -3.79 -7.94
C PHE A 337 10.41 -3.38 -7.20
N SER A 338 11.31 -4.32 -6.91
CA SER A 338 12.60 -4.01 -6.28
C SER A 338 13.44 -3.06 -7.15
N PHE A 339 13.43 -3.27 -8.46
CA PHE A 339 14.13 -2.40 -9.41
C PHE A 339 13.52 -0.98 -9.43
N TYR A 340 12.22 -0.86 -9.70
CA TYR A 340 11.59 0.46 -9.83
C TYR A 340 11.47 1.22 -8.53
N LEU A 341 11.22 0.55 -7.40
CA LEU A 341 11.19 1.18 -6.08
C LEU A 341 12.56 1.73 -5.67
N ARG A 342 13.65 1.08 -6.11
CA ARG A 342 15.02 1.59 -5.93
C ARG A 342 15.27 2.80 -6.82
N GLU A 343 14.88 2.73 -8.10
CA GLU A 343 15.04 3.82 -9.06
C GLU A 343 14.34 5.11 -8.61
N ILE A 344 13.11 5.00 -8.08
CA ILE A 344 12.36 6.16 -7.54
C ILE A 344 12.75 6.54 -6.11
N GLY A 345 13.82 5.94 -5.55
CA GLY A 345 14.36 6.29 -4.24
C GLY A 345 13.51 5.86 -3.04
N LEU A 346 12.58 4.92 -3.22
CA LEU A 346 11.75 4.37 -2.14
C LEU A 346 12.39 3.16 -1.46
N LEU A 347 13.34 2.48 -2.09
CA LEU A 347 14.19 1.49 -1.45
C LEU A 347 15.53 2.11 -1.09
N ARG A 348 15.93 1.89 0.15
CA ARG A 348 17.24 2.38 0.64
C ARG A 348 18.36 1.47 0.16
N GLU A 349 19.46 2.07 -0.29
CA GLU A 349 20.69 1.33 -0.55
C GLU A 349 21.26 0.79 0.77
N PRO A 350 21.69 -0.49 0.80
CA PRO A 350 22.43 -1.01 1.94
C PRO A 350 23.69 -0.19 2.16
N GLY A 351 23.86 0.39 3.36
CA GLY A 351 25.03 1.21 3.70
C GLY A 351 24.85 2.72 3.61
N SER A 352 23.65 3.24 3.25
CA SER A 352 23.36 4.67 3.34
C SER A 352 23.38 5.15 4.81
N ARG A 353 23.69 6.44 5.04
CA ARG A 353 23.72 7.05 6.38
C ARG A 353 22.42 6.82 7.14
N ASP A 354 21.30 6.75 6.42
CA ASP A 354 19.97 6.45 6.97
C ASP A 354 19.81 4.96 7.31
N SER A 355 20.57 4.05 6.66
CA SER A 355 20.54 2.62 7.01
C SER A 355 21.20 2.34 8.36
N LEU A 356 22.20 3.15 8.77
CA LEU A 356 22.81 3.04 10.11
C LEU A 356 21.81 3.42 11.21
N LEU A 357 21.01 4.47 10.99
CA LEU A 357 19.94 4.85 11.93
C LEU A 357 18.78 3.86 11.92
N ALA A 358 18.42 3.30 10.77
CA ALA A 358 17.43 2.25 10.65
C ALA A 358 17.88 0.94 11.33
N GLY A 359 19.16 0.57 11.17
CA GLY A 359 19.76 -0.58 11.87
C GLY A 359 19.75 -0.45 13.39
N LEU A 360 19.85 0.80 13.92
CA LEU A 360 19.66 1.06 15.36
C LEU A 360 18.20 0.86 15.80
N GLY A 361 17.25 0.93 14.88
CA GLY A 361 15.82 0.66 15.13
C GLY A 361 15.43 -0.82 15.05
N GLU A 362 16.31 -1.70 14.58
CA GLU A 362 16.06 -3.15 14.57
C GLU A 362 15.84 -3.70 15.98
N ARG A 363 14.98 -4.73 16.08
CA ARG A 363 14.53 -5.25 17.39
C ARG A 363 15.65 -5.49 18.42
N PRO A 364 16.78 -6.14 18.10
CA PRO A 364 17.87 -6.32 19.08
C PRO A 364 18.56 -5.01 19.45
N ALA A 365 18.90 -4.16 18.47
CA ALA A 365 19.55 -2.86 18.70
C ALA A 365 18.67 -1.92 19.52
N LEU A 366 17.35 -1.89 19.24
CA LEU A 366 16.38 -1.10 19.99
C LEU A 366 16.23 -1.60 21.44
N GLN A 367 16.29 -2.91 21.67
CA GLN A 367 16.30 -3.47 23.02
C GLN A 367 17.56 -3.07 23.79
N TYR A 368 18.74 -3.15 23.16
CA TYR A 368 19.99 -2.67 23.76
C TYR A 368 19.92 -1.18 24.09
N LEU A 369 19.42 -0.34 23.17
CA LEU A 369 19.24 1.09 23.42
C LEU A 369 18.32 1.35 24.61
N LYS A 370 17.16 0.68 24.69
CA LYS A 370 16.25 0.77 25.84
C LYS A 370 16.94 0.41 27.15
N THR A 371 17.68 -0.69 27.14
CA THR A 371 18.42 -1.17 28.32
C THR A 371 19.50 -0.16 28.73
N ILE A 372 20.27 0.37 27.80
CA ILE A 372 21.30 1.40 28.06
C ILE A 372 20.67 2.66 28.66
N LEU A 373 19.57 3.16 28.08
CA LEU A 373 18.87 4.34 28.59
C LEU A 373 18.32 4.13 30.01
N ILE A 374 17.80 2.96 30.31
CA ILE A 374 17.35 2.60 31.66
C ILE A 374 18.55 2.60 32.63
N LEU A 375 19.66 1.95 32.26
CA LEU A 375 20.87 1.90 33.09
C LEU A 375 21.45 3.30 33.33
N VAL A 376 21.51 4.14 32.32
CA VAL A 376 21.95 5.55 32.44
C VAL A 376 21.09 6.31 33.45
N ASN A 377 19.76 6.14 33.38
CA ASN A 377 18.86 6.78 34.35
C ASN A 377 19.05 6.25 35.77
N ILE A 378 19.30 4.95 35.95
CA ILE A 378 19.59 4.36 37.27
C ILE A 378 20.92 4.92 37.83
N VAL A 379 21.97 4.91 37.03
CA VAL A 379 23.29 5.46 37.44
C VAL A 379 23.16 6.94 37.78
N LEU A 380 22.47 7.71 36.95
CA LEU A 380 22.22 9.13 37.20
C LEU A 380 21.46 9.33 38.52
N ALA A 381 20.44 8.54 38.80
CA ALA A 381 19.70 8.59 40.06
C ALA A 381 20.62 8.38 41.27
N VAL A 382 21.51 7.37 41.22
CA VAL A 382 22.47 7.09 42.29
C VAL A 382 23.48 8.23 42.47
N VAL A 383 23.97 8.79 41.37
CA VAL A 383 24.92 9.94 41.40
C VAL A 383 24.23 11.17 41.99
N LEU A 384 23.03 11.52 41.54
CA LEU A 384 22.28 12.68 42.03
C LEU A 384 21.95 12.57 43.53
N LEU A 385 21.65 11.36 44.01
CA LEU A 385 21.37 11.13 45.43
C LEU A 385 22.63 11.28 46.31
N ARG A 386 23.83 11.08 45.75
CA ARG A 386 25.10 11.15 46.45
C ARG A 386 25.81 12.51 46.32
N THR A 387 25.28 13.40 45.46
CA THR A 387 25.90 14.70 45.18
C THR A 387 25.12 15.86 45.83
N SER A 388 25.66 17.08 45.67
CA SER A 388 24.98 18.32 46.08
C SER A 388 23.63 18.57 45.40
N PHE A 389 23.31 17.81 44.36
CA PHE A 389 22.04 17.91 43.63
C PHE A 389 20.90 17.09 44.27
N ARG A 390 21.13 16.46 45.43
CA ARG A 390 20.13 15.64 46.13
C ARG A 390 18.77 16.35 46.36
N GLU A 391 18.78 17.66 46.55
CA GLU A 391 17.53 18.42 46.73
C GLU A 391 16.66 18.53 45.43
N ARG A 392 17.29 18.38 44.26
CA ARG A 392 16.68 18.50 42.92
C ARG A 392 16.66 17.21 42.14
N TRP A 393 17.05 16.09 42.76
CA TRP A 393 17.18 14.82 42.05
C TRP A 393 15.92 14.45 41.26
N GLY A 394 14.73 14.73 41.83
CA GLY A 394 13.47 14.38 41.16
C GLY A 394 13.21 15.21 39.88
N GLU A 395 13.58 16.48 39.88
CA GLU A 395 13.40 17.35 38.69
C GLU A 395 14.40 16.98 37.58
N LEU A 396 15.64 16.70 37.95
CA LEU A 396 16.69 16.25 37.02
C LEU A 396 16.39 14.85 36.47
N MET A 397 15.82 13.94 37.29
CA MET A 397 15.40 12.62 36.82
C MET A 397 14.24 12.69 35.84
N VAL A 398 13.24 13.53 36.05
CA VAL A 398 12.14 13.73 35.09
C VAL A 398 12.70 14.22 33.76
N MET A 399 13.63 15.18 33.76
CA MET A 399 14.27 15.66 32.54
C MET A 399 15.09 14.56 31.83
N SER A 400 15.83 13.75 32.61
CA SER A 400 16.59 12.63 32.04
C SER A 400 15.69 11.58 31.37
N VAL A 401 14.55 11.26 31.98
CA VAL A 401 13.57 10.35 31.38
C VAL A 401 12.96 10.94 30.11
N VAL A 402 12.61 12.24 30.13
CA VAL A 402 12.08 12.92 28.93
C VAL A 402 13.10 12.92 27.79
N LEU A 403 14.38 13.21 28.09
CA LEU A 403 15.46 13.12 27.10
C LEU A 403 15.66 11.71 26.58
N SER A 404 15.61 10.70 27.45
CA SER A 404 15.71 9.28 27.06
C SER A 404 14.58 8.86 26.14
N LEU A 405 13.36 9.29 26.43
CA LEU A 405 12.19 9.06 25.56
C LEU A 405 12.35 9.78 24.22
N ALA A 406 12.82 11.03 24.22
CA ALA A 406 13.07 11.76 22.99
C ALA A 406 14.10 11.06 22.09
N ILE A 407 15.21 10.55 22.66
CA ILE A 407 16.21 9.76 21.94
C ILE A 407 15.58 8.47 21.38
N LEU A 408 14.81 7.75 22.21
CA LEU A 408 14.15 6.54 21.79
C LEU A 408 13.19 6.78 20.62
N PHE A 409 12.34 7.80 20.72
CA PHE A 409 11.43 8.17 19.62
C PHE A 409 12.15 8.65 18.37
N PHE A 410 13.28 9.37 18.53
CA PHE A 410 14.11 9.78 17.39
C PHE A 410 14.66 8.57 16.64
N VAL A 411 15.21 7.58 17.35
CA VAL A 411 15.70 6.33 16.73
C VAL A 411 14.53 5.55 16.11
N MET A 412 13.41 5.42 16.81
CA MET A 412 12.23 4.76 16.26
C MET A 412 11.68 5.48 15.01
N SER A 413 11.77 6.82 14.95
CA SER A 413 11.33 7.55 13.75
C SER A 413 12.15 7.20 12.50
N ALA A 414 13.39 6.72 12.68
CA ALA A 414 14.24 6.30 11.56
C ALA A 414 13.80 4.97 10.93
N THR A 415 12.97 4.18 11.63
CA THR A 415 12.36 2.95 11.07
C THR A 415 11.09 3.22 10.25
N LEU A 416 10.56 4.45 10.33
CA LEU A 416 9.43 4.86 9.51
C LEU A 416 9.88 5.14 8.07
N PRO A 417 9.03 4.88 7.07
CA PRO A 417 9.37 5.15 5.68
C PRO A 417 9.74 6.63 5.49
N PRO A 418 10.74 6.92 4.63
CA PRO A 418 11.13 8.30 4.32
C PRO A 418 9.97 9.06 3.70
N PRO A 419 9.98 10.41 3.77
CA PRO A 419 9.00 11.20 3.03
C PRO A 419 9.16 10.87 1.57
N SER A 420 8.04 10.68 0.90
CA SER A 420 8.06 10.65 -0.55
C SER A 420 8.39 12.05 -1.09
N PRO A 421 8.84 12.18 -2.33
CA PRO A 421 9.07 13.49 -2.96
C PRO A 421 7.86 14.42 -2.94
N VAL A 422 6.67 13.89 -2.67
CA VAL A 422 5.39 14.62 -2.63
C VAL A 422 4.93 14.91 -1.20
N ASP A 423 5.36 14.10 -0.21
CA ASP A 423 5.09 14.35 1.20
C ASP A 423 6.08 15.38 1.73
N THR A 424 5.63 16.61 1.90
CA THR A 424 6.44 17.67 2.52
C THR A 424 6.89 17.31 3.94
N VAL A 425 6.15 16.44 4.62
CA VAL A 425 6.45 15.97 5.99
C VAL A 425 6.10 14.49 6.13
N GLY A 426 6.94 13.58 5.67
CA GLY A 426 6.69 12.12 5.80
C GLY A 426 6.38 11.66 7.23
N ALA A 427 5.91 10.44 7.38
CA ALA A 427 5.50 9.85 8.66
C ALA A 427 6.54 10.00 9.80
N TRP A 428 7.82 10.07 9.47
CA TRP A 428 8.91 10.33 10.41
C TRP A 428 9.13 11.83 10.73
N GLY A 429 8.64 12.73 9.87
CA GLY A 429 8.87 14.17 10.01
C GLY A 429 8.19 14.76 11.24
N VAL A 430 6.97 14.30 11.55
CA VAL A 430 6.22 14.78 12.72
C VAL A 430 6.90 14.42 14.04
N PRO A 431 7.28 13.17 14.31
CA PRO A 431 8.07 12.84 15.50
C PRO A 431 9.36 13.65 15.60
N ARG A 432 10.09 13.82 14.50
CA ARG A 432 11.35 14.61 14.48
C ARG A 432 11.11 16.09 14.72
N LEU A 433 10.04 16.67 14.18
CA LEU A 433 9.67 18.07 14.44
C LEU A 433 9.44 18.29 15.94
N TRP A 434 8.63 17.43 16.57
CA TRP A 434 8.39 17.52 18.01
C TRP A 434 9.65 17.36 18.84
N ILE A 435 10.53 16.43 18.49
CA ILE A 435 11.80 16.24 19.17
C ILE A 435 12.69 17.46 19.00
N THR A 436 12.76 18.04 17.80
CA THR A 436 13.55 19.24 17.50
C THR A 436 13.06 20.45 18.30
N LEU A 437 11.75 20.56 18.58
CA LEU A 437 11.19 21.61 19.40
C LEU A 437 11.35 21.34 20.90
N LEU A 438 11.14 20.10 21.35
CA LEU A 438 11.15 19.76 22.77
C LEU A 438 12.56 19.59 23.32
N LEU A 439 13.51 19.11 22.53
CA LEU A 439 14.89 18.85 22.98
C LEU A 439 15.60 20.14 23.45
N PRO A 440 15.59 21.26 22.71
CA PRO A 440 16.18 22.52 23.19
C PRO A 440 15.50 23.05 24.46
N LEU A 441 14.16 22.91 24.57
CA LEU A 441 13.42 23.31 25.75
C LEU A 441 13.80 22.47 26.97
N ALA A 442 13.93 21.15 26.81
CA ALA A 442 14.37 20.24 27.87
C ALA A 442 15.80 20.54 28.30
N LEU A 443 16.70 20.75 27.35
CA LEU A 443 18.09 21.13 27.64
C LEU A 443 18.19 22.48 28.32
N TYR A 444 17.40 23.45 27.88
CA TYR A 444 17.34 24.77 28.53
C TYR A 444 16.82 24.65 29.97
N GLN A 445 15.81 23.83 30.21
CA GLN A 445 15.30 23.57 31.55
C GLN A 445 16.33 22.90 32.44
N VAL A 446 17.08 21.91 31.91
CA VAL A 446 18.21 21.29 32.63
C VAL A 446 19.27 22.34 32.97
N PHE A 447 19.62 23.22 32.03
CA PHE A 447 20.56 24.31 32.24
C PHE A 447 20.13 25.25 33.37
N LEU A 448 18.82 25.64 33.38
CA LEU A 448 18.26 26.47 34.45
C LEU A 448 18.34 25.76 35.81
N LEU A 449 18.00 24.47 35.87
CA LEU A 449 18.08 23.66 37.08
C LEU A 449 19.50 23.52 37.61
N LEU A 450 20.52 23.45 36.73
CA LEU A 450 21.93 23.38 37.12
C LEU A 450 22.47 24.75 37.58
N ARG A 451 22.00 25.86 36.98
CA ARG A 451 22.47 27.22 37.26
C ARG A 451 21.87 27.81 38.51
N GLU A 452 20.68 27.42 38.95
CA GLU A 452 20.09 27.89 40.19
C GLU A 452 20.90 27.43 41.39
N LYS A 453 21.35 28.39 42.24
CA LYS A 453 22.04 28.10 43.49
C LYS A 453 21.16 27.27 44.44
N PRO A 454 21.73 26.34 45.22
CA PRO A 454 20.98 25.61 46.25
C PRO A 454 20.23 26.58 47.15
N ARG A 455 18.90 26.42 47.25
CA ARG A 455 18.09 27.24 48.16
C ARG A 455 18.54 26.92 49.57
N GLY A 456 19.21 27.89 50.22
CA GLY A 456 19.59 27.79 51.62
C GLY A 456 18.37 27.45 52.49
N LYS A 457 18.59 26.66 53.53
CA LYS A 457 17.57 26.23 54.51
C LYS A 457 16.85 27.42 55.18
N LYS A 458 15.87 28.02 54.52
CA LYS A 458 14.88 28.91 55.21
C LYS A 458 13.53 28.73 54.53
N GLY A 459 12.69 27.93 55.16
CA GLY A 459 11.28 27.77 54.85
C GLY A 459 10.83 26.35 55.11
N LYS A 460 9.96 26.10 56.10
CA LYS A 460 9.23 24.84 56.30
C LYS A 460 8.57 24.47 54.96
N GLY A 461 9.25 23.68 54.16
CA GLY A 461 8.74 23.24 52.86
C GLY A 461 7.42 22.52 53.07
N LYS A 462 6.35 23.03 52.45
CA LYS A 462 5.10 22.29 52.31
C LYS A 462 5.48 20.91 51.74
N LYS A 463 5.20 19.85 52.52
CA LYS A 463 5.44 18.46 52.08
C LYS A 463 4.90 18.29 50.67
N LYS A 464 5.78 18.14 49.66
CA LYS A 464 5.41 17.81 48.30
C LYS A 464 4.52 16.56 48.40
N LYS A 465 3.28 16.66 47.96
CA LYS A 465 2.35 15.54 48.02
C LYS A 465 2.68 14.63 46.84
N PRO A 466 3.44 13.55 47.02
CA PRO A 466 3.75 12.61 45.91
C PRO A 466 2.47 11.99 45.34
N LEU A 467 1.40 11.94 46.14
CA LEU A 467 0.07 11.46 45.75
C LEU A 467 -0.47 12.19 44.51
N LEU A 468 -0.27 13.50 44.39
CA LEU A 468 -0.77 14.28 43.23
C LEU A 468 -0.08 13.83 41.92
N LEU A 469 1.21 13.48 41.97
CA LEU A 469 1.94 12.97 40.82
C LEU A 469 1.39 11.61 40.38
N PHE A 470 1.18 10.68 41.33
CA PHE A 470 0.61 9.36 41.03
C PHE A 470 -0.83 9.46 40.51
N VAL A 471 -1.65 10.35 41.07
CA VAL A 471 -3.01 10.63 40.58
C VAL A 471 -2.95 11.17 39.14
N PHE A 472 -2.04 12.10 38.84
CA PHE A 472 -1.89 12.65 37.49
C PHE A 472 -1.43 11.60 36.49
N LEU A 473 -0.44 10.74 36.85
CA LEU A 473 0.00 9.63 36.02
C LEU A 473 -1.12 8.61 35.77
N GLY A 474 -1.88 8.24 36.80
CA GLY A 474 -3.03 7.36 36.66
C GLY A 474 -4.11 7.95 35.75
N PHE A 475 -4.33 9.26 35.84
CA PHE A 475 -5.27 9.99 35.02
C PHE A 475 -4.80 10.07 33.54
N MET A 476 -3.51 10.25 33.31
CA MET A 476 -2.91 10.22 31.98
C MET A 476 -2.98 8.81 31.36
N THR A 477 -2.73 7.78 32.15
CA THR A 477 -2.87 6.39 31.70
C THR A 477 -4.32 6.05 31.32
N SER A 478 -5.29 6.48 32.12
CA SER A 478 -6.72 6.29 31.82
C SER A 478 -7.15 7.03 30.54
N TYR A 479 -6.61 8.21 30.27
CA TYR A 479 -6.84 8.91 29.00
C TYR A 479 -6.43 8.07 27.79
N ILE A 480 -5.20 7.51 27.82
CA ILE A 480 -4.68 6.67 26.71
C ILE A 480 -5.56 5.43 26.52
N LEU A 481 -5.99 4.79 27.61
CA LEU A 481 -6.83 3.59 27.56
C LEU A 481 -8.26 3.89 27.09
N LEU A 482 -8.75 5.11 27.23
CA LEU A 482 -10.08 5.52 26.82
C LEU A 482 -10.16 5.93 25.34
N ILE A 483 -9.05 6.30 24.70
CA ILE A 483 -9.03 6.67 23.28
C ILE A 483 -9.64 5.60 22.37
N PRO A 484 -9.31 4.29 22.47
CA PRO A 484 -9.91 3.25 21.63
C PRO A 484 -11.43 3.11 21.81
N VAL A 485 -11.96 3.47 22.98
CA VAL A 485 -13.38 3.34 23.34
C VAL A 485 -14.17 4.58 22.93
N LEU A 486 -13.75 5.74 23.39
CA LEU A 486 -14.46 7.02 23.23
C LEU A 486 -14.08 7.77 21.94
N GLY A 487 -12.94 7.43 21.35
CA GLY A 487 -12.32 8.21 20.28
C GLY A 487 -11.46 9.35 20.82
N TYR A 488 -10.51 9.81 19.98
CA TYR A 488 -9.54 10.83 20.37
C TYR A 488 -10.20 12.16 20.76
N MET A 489 -11.16 12.64 19.97
CA MET A 489 -11.80 13.94 20.16
C MET A 489 -12.56 14.02 21.48
N LEU A 490 -13.41 13.00 21.77
CA LEU A 490 -14.20 12.98 23.00
C LEU A 490 -13.32 12.73 24.23
N ALA A 491 -12.34 11.81 24.12
CA ALA A 491 -11.39 11.56 25.19
C ALA A 491 -10.60 12.84 25.55
N SER A 492 -10.13 13.60 24.55
CA SER A 492 -9.39 14.85 24.74
C SER A 492 -10.27 15.98 25.30
N LEU A 493 -11.53 16.07 24.83
CA LEU A 493 -12.51 17.02 25.34
C LEU A 493 -12.77 16.85 26.85
N LEU A 494 -12.78 15.63 27.32
CA LEU A 494 -12.98 15.31 28.74
C LEU A 494 -11.67 15.44 29.55
N TYR A 495 -10.56 14.97 28.97
CA TYR A 495 -9.27 14.93 29.66
C TYR A 495 -8.69 16.32 29.92
N MET A 496 -8.67 17.21 28.92
CA MET A 496 -8.01 18.51 29.03
C MET A 496 -8.56 19.39 30.16
N PRO A 497 -9.88 19.62 30.27
CA PRO A 497 -10.44 20.39 31.40
C PRO A 497 -10.19 19.72 32.75
N ALA A 498 -10.35 18.39 32.81
CA ALA A 498 -10.16 17.66 34.05
C ALA A 498 -8.69 17.66 34.50
N ALA A 499 -7.72 17.54 33.60
CA ALA A 499 -6.31 17.66 33.90
C ALA A 499 -5.93 19.05 34.41
N MET A 500 -6.42 20.11 33.76
CA MET A 500 -6.20 21.49 34.22
C MET A 500 -6.82 21.74 35.58
N TRP A 501 -8.01 21.19 35.83
CA TRP A 501 -8.68 21.29 37.12
C TRP A 501 -7.93 20.54 38.24
N LEU A 502 -7.41 19.35 37.93
CA LEU A 502 -6.55 18.56 38.82
C LEU A 502 -5.28 19.33 39.22
N LEU A 503 -4.68 20.03 38.25
CA LEU A 503 -3.52 20.92 38.46
C LEU A 503 -3.86 22.24 39.15
N LYS A 504 -5.09 22.39 39.65
CA LYS A 504 -5.61 23.56 40.37
C LYS A 504 -5.76 24.85 39.54
N TYR A 505 -5.77 24.72 38.22
CA TYR A 505 -6.09 25.83 37.35
C TYR A 505 -7.62 26.05 37.35
N ARG A 506 -8.11 27.26 37.67
CA ARG A 506 -9.53 27.50 37.97
C ARG A 506 -10.20 28.54 37.07
N ARG A 507 -9.55 29.01 36.01
CA ARG A 507 -10.14 30.00 35.07
C ARG A 507 -10.94 29.27 33.98
N PRO A 508 -12.30 29.21 34.04
CA PRO A 508 -13.09 28.35 33.15
C PRO A 508 -12.97 28.75 31.67
N VAL A 509 -12.93 30.06 31.40
CA VAL A 509 -12.82 30.58 30.03
C VAL A 509 -11.51 30.17 29.38
N VAL A 510 -10.40 30.21 30.13
CA VAL A 510 -9.08 29.79 29.60
C VAL A 510 -9.03 28.27 29.42
N ILE A 511 -9.63 27.49 30.32
CA ILE A 511 -9.75 26.05 30.19
C ILE A 511 -10.50 25.69 28.90
N ALA A 512 -11.66 26.32 28.67
CA ALA A 512 -12.47 26.12 27.48
C ALA A 512 -11.71 26.53 26.21
N ALA A 513 -11.09 27.71 26.20
CA ALA A 513 -10.31 28.20 25.06
C ALA A 513 -9.15 27.27 24.69
N LEU A 514 -8.38 26.82 25.69
CA LEU A 514 -7.27 25.87 25.45
C LEU A 514 -7.76 24.50 24.99
N THR A 515 -8.88 24.01 25.52
CA THR A 515 -9.45 22.74 25.10
C THR A 515 -9.93 22.79 23.65
N VAL A 516 -10.70 23.82 23.29
CA VAL A 516 -11.20 24.04 21.93
C VAL A 516 -10.03 24.29 20.97
N GLY A 517 -9.06 25.12 21.36
CA GLY A 517 -7.85 25.38 20.58
C GLY A 517 -7.04 24.09 20.31
N TRP A 518 -6.88 23.23 21.31
CA TRP A 518 -6.20 21.95 21.15
C TRP A 518 -6.95 21.00 20.20
N LEU A 519 -8.27 20.89 20.33
CA LEU A 519 -9.09 20.06 19.45
C LEU A 519 -9.05 20.55 18.00
N ALA A 520 -9.19 21.87 17.79
CA ALA A 520 -9.08 22.49 16.47
C ALA A 520 -7.68 22.30 15.86
N PHE A 521 -6.63 22.48 16.68
CA PHE A 521 -5.26 22.24 16.27
C PHE A 521 -5.02 20.78 15.89
N SER A 522 -5.52 19.85 16.70
CA SER A 522 -5.37 18.41 16.42
C SER A 522 -6.08 18.01 15.13
N GLU A 523 -7.33 18.46 14.93
CA GLU A 523 -8.10 18.21 13.71
C GLU A 523 -7.38 18.78 12.48
N PHE A 524 -6.92 20.03 12.56
CA PHE A 524 -6.19 20.67 11.47
C PHE A 524 -4.88 19.95 11.14
N VAL A 525 -4.05 19.68 12.16
CA VAL A 525 -2.73 19.08 11.95
C VAL A 525 -2.84 17.64 11.50
N PHE A 526 -3.62 16.80 12.21
CA PHE A 526 -3.65 15.38 11.89
C PHE A 526 -4.46 15.07 10.63
N ARG A 527 -5.64 15.69 10.49
CA ARG A 527 -6.54 15.35 9.38
C ARG A 527 -6.27 16.15 8.12
N GLN A 528 -5.96 17.46 8.22
CA GLN A 528 -5.76 18.31 7.04
C GLN A 528 -4.29 18.40 6.59
N MET A 529 -3.34 18.47 7.53
CA MET A 529 -1.91 18.54 7.14
C MET A 529 -1.25 17.16 6.97
N LEU A 530 -1.58 16.20 7.83
CA LEU A 530 -0.92 14.90 7.88
C LEU A 530 -1.72 13.79 7.24
N TYR A 531 -2.98 14.05 6.86
CA TYR A 531 -3.91 13.06 6.31
C TYR A 531 -4.02 11.78 7.16
N VAL A 532 -3.90 11.93 8.49
CA VAL A 532 -4.03 10.84 9.47
C VAL A 532 -5.39 10.97 10.15
N ASP A 533 -6.24 9.97 9.95
CA ASP A 533 -7.53 9.92 10.63
C ASP A 533 -7.34 9.71 12.14
N LEU A 534 -7.96 10.60 12.92
CA LEU A 534 -7.98 10.46 14.37
C LEU A 534 -8.89 9.30 14.78
N PRO A 535 -8.51 8.48 15.79
CA PRO A 535 -9.31 7.36 16.26
C PRO A 535 -10.75 7.77 16.61
N THR A 536 -11.73 7.22 15.91
CA THR A 536 -13.17 7.53 16.12
C THR A 536 -13.78 6.83 17.34
N GLY A 537 -13.10 5.82 17.91
CA GLY A 537 -13.57 5.06 19.07
C GLY A 537 -14.66 4.00 18.77
N ALA A 538 -14.65 2.92 19.56
CA ALA A 538 -15.58 1.81 19.37
C ALA A 538 -17.05 2.22 19.65
N LEU A 539 -17.27 3.18 20.56
CA LEU A 539 -18.60 3.66 20.91
C LEU A 539 -19.34 4.23 19.71
N TRP A 540 -18.67 5.05 18.90
CA TRP A 540 -19.28 5.70 17.73
C TRP A 540 -19.49 4.75 16.56
N ARG A 541 -18.61 3.77 16.39
CA ARG A 541 -18.77 2.73 15.37
C ARG A 541 -20.01 1.88 15.62
N ASN A 542 -20.35 1.62 16.88
CA ASN A 542 -21.52 0.83 17.24
C ASN A 542 -22.82 1.66 17.16
N LEU A 543 -22.77 2.97 17.42
CA LEU A 543 -23.92 3.87 17.30
C LEU A 543 -24.27 4.22 15.84
N ALA A 544 -23.32 4.15 14.91
CA ALA A 544 -23.57 4.37 13.49
C ALA A 544 -24.29 3.18 12.79
N PHE A 545 -24.47 2.07 13.50
CA PHE A 545 -25.23 0.88 13.04
C PHE A 545 -26.65 0.77 13.65
N LEU A 546 -27.06 1.73 14.49
CA LEU A 546 -28.44 1.91 14.98
C LEU A 546 -29.11 3.08 14.23
#